data_e8677ecfecb95869105059e888768fd8
#
_entry.id   e8677ecfecb95869105059e888768fd8
#
_cell.length_a   1.000
_cell.length_b   1.000
_cell.length_c   1.000
_cell.angle_alpha   90.00
_cell.angle_beta   90.00
_cell.angle_gamma   90.00
#
_symmetry.space_group_name_H-M   'P 1'
#
loop_
_entity.id
_entity.type
_entity.pdbx_description
1 polymer ?
#
loop_
_entity_poly.entity_id
_entity_poly.type
_entity_poly.pdbx_seq_one_letter_code
_entity_poly.pdbx_strand_id
1 'polypeptide(L)'
;MKKIFSLLLAASAFACTQEKVVEITISNPSATDRTNEITEITSDAIDKMKGETFVISDNTGSQVPYQVTYDNKIIFPVSVKAGENVTYKIAPGTPEAFKTIACGKQYPERVDDVAWENDRIAFRTYGPALQATGEKAYGCDIWVKCVSEPIVDMRYKTELDPETRAKIAELRKTDPKAAQQLA
;
A
#
# COMPACT_ATOMS: atom_id res chain seq x y z
N MET A 1 9.03 27.33 72.37
CA MET A 1 8.39 27.40 71.05
C MET A 1 8.93 26.24 70.17
N LYS A 2 8.16 25.16 70.02
CA LYS A 2 8.55 24.00 69.21
C LYS A 2 8.02 24.20 67.78
N LYS A 3 8.90 24.34 66.76
CA LYS A 3 8.53 24.37 65.36
C LYS A 3 8.34 22.94 64.82
N ILE A 4 7.11 22.59 64.47
CA ILE A 4 6.78 21.33 63.81
C ILE A 4 7.00 21.55 62.31
N PHE A 5 7.98 20.82 61.74
CA PHE A 5 8.22 20.78 60.31
C PHE A 5 7.36 19.63 59.70
N SER A 6 6.32 20.01 58.97
CA SER A 6 5.46 19.06 58.29
C SER A 6 6.07 18.73 56.93
N LEU A 7 6.56 17.52 56.78
CA LEU A 7 7.10 16.99 55.51
C LEU A 7 5.93 16.47 54.64
N LEU A 8 5.58 17.22 53.61
CA LEU A 8 4.56 16.81 52.62
C LEU A 8 5.22 15.83 51.65
N LEU A 9 4.91 14.55 51.79
CA LEU A 9 5.34 13.49 50.86
C LEU A 9 4.40 13.52 49.65
N ALA A 10 4.82 14.10 48.53
CA ALA A 10 4.08 14.02 47.26
C ALA A 10 4.29 12.63 46.67
N ALA A 11 3.31 11.78 46.79
CA ALA A 11 3.26 10.49 46.04
C ALA A 11 2.89 10.76 44.58
N SER A 12 3.87 10.81 43.70
CA SER A 12 3.64 10.77 42.28
C SER A 12 3.18 9.36 41.89
N ALA A 13 1.88 9.20 41.64
CA ALA A 13 1.34 8.00 41.05
C ALA A 13 1.79 7.96 39.58
N PHE A 14 2.82 7.17 39.29
CA PHE A 14 3.11 6.73 37.91
C PHE A 14 1.97 5.80 37.50
N ALA A 15 0.99 6.33 36.76
CA ALA A 15 0.07 5.52 36.01
C ALA A 15 0.86 4.80 34.92
N CYS A 16 1.21 3.55 35.15
CA CYS A 16 1.72 2.65 34.13
C CYS A 16 0.57 2.40 33.14
N THR A 17 0.46 3.20 32.10
CA THR A 17 -0.38 2.89 30.95
C THR A 17 0.22 1.63 30.32
N GLN A 18 -0.44 0.50 30.50
CA GLN A 18 -0.07 -0.73 29.84
C GLN A 18 -0.17 -0.48 28.34
N GLU A 19 0.98 -0.44 27.64
CA GLU A 19 0.99 -0.25 26.20
C GLU A 19 0.17 -1.37 25.54
N LYS A 20 -0.73 -0.97 24.67
CA LYS A 20 -1.57 -1.91 23.90
C LYS A 20 -0.70 -2.55 22.81
N VAL A 21 0.05 -3.57 23.14
CA VAL A 21 0.88 -4.31 22.18
C VAL A 21 0.22 -5.63 21.84
N VAL A 22 0.16 -5.96 20.57
CA VAL A 22 -0.27 -7.26 20.05
C VAL A 22 0.92 -7.92 19.36
N GLU A 23 1.31 -9.10 19.82
CA GLU A 23 2.33 -9.92 19.16
C GLU A 23 1.67 -10.98 18.29
N ILE A 24 2.20 -11.13 17.06
CA ILE A 24 1.72 -12.07 16.06
C ILE A 24 2.89 -12.90 15.60
N THR A 25 2.79 -14.21 15.75
CA THR A 25 3.79 -15.15 15.26
C THR A 25 3.32 -15.79 13.96
N ILE A 26 4.13 -15.65 12.93
CA ILE A 26 3.92 -16.25 11.60
C ILE A 26 4.89 -17.42 11.46
N SER A 27 4.34 -18.59 11.11
CA SER A 27 5.10 -19.83 10.93
C SER A 27 5.18 -20.22 9.47
N ASN A 28 6.35 -20.66 9.02
CA ASN A 28 6.53 -21.26 7.71
C ASN A 28 6.89 -22.76 7.85
N PRO A 29 5.91 -23.66 7.83
CA PRO A 29 6.17 -25.10 7.96
C PRO A 29 6.71 -25.76 6.68
N SER A 30 6.85 -25.00 5.57
CA SER A 30 7.35 -25.54 4.30
C SER A 30 8.87 -25.71 4.31
N ALA A 31 9.36 -26.51 3.35
CA ALA A 31 10.80 -26.70 3.15
C ALA A 31 11.46 -25.60 2.30
N THR A 32 10.71 -24.53 1.95
CA THR A 32 11.18 -23.41 1.12
C THR A 32 10.98 -22.10 1.86
N ASP A 33 11.92 -21.17 1.66
CA ASP A 33 11.79 -19.81 2.18
C ASP A 33 10.58 -19.12 1.56
N ARG A 34 9.88 -18.34 2.38
CA ARG A 34 8.83 -17.43 1.96
C ARG A 34 9.37 -16.01 2.08
N THR A 35 9.41 -15.30 0.96
CA THR A 35 10.01 -13.96 0.92
C THR A 35 9.00 -12.96 0.40
N ASN A 36 8.72 -11.94 1.21
CA ASN A 36 7.84 -10.83 0.86
C ASN A 36 6.43 -11.28 0.44
N GLU A 37 5.91 -12.30 1.12
CA GLU A 37 4.54 -12.78 0.91
C GLU A 37 3.54 -11.98 1.75
N ILE A 38 2.38 -11.70 1.18
CA ILE A 38 1.33 -10.99 1.91
C ILE A 38 0.66 -11.94 2.89
N THR A 39 0.68 -11.57 4.17
CA THR A 39 -0.12 -12.21 5.21
C THR A 39 -1.34 -11.38 5.55
N GLU A 40 -2.38 -12.04 6.03
CA GLU A 40 -3.62 -11.43 6.48
C GLU A 40 -3.88 -11.79 7.93
N ILE A 41 -4.25 -10.81 8.73
CA ILE A 41 -4.66 -10.99 10.12
C ILE A 41 -6.04 -10.37 10.34
N THR A 42 -6.82 -11.00 11.20
CA THR A 42 -8.20 -10.61 11.47
C THR A 42 -8.32 -9.43 12.44
N SER A 43 -9.52 -8.88 12.53
CA SER A 43 -9.87 -7.65 13.24
C SER A 43 -9.57 -7.61 14.75
N ASP A 44 -9.40 -8.75 15.42
CA ASP A 44 -9.15 -8.77 16.87
C ASP A 44 -7.89 -7.96 17.28
N ALA A 45 -6.89 -7.94 16.41
CA ALA A 45 -5.71 -7.10 16.59
C ALA A 45 -6.04 -5.61 16.41
N ILE A 46 -6.94 -5.29 15.45
CA ILE A 46 -7.39 -3.92 15.18
C ILE A 46 -8.29 -3.40 16.30
N ASP A 47 -9.14 -4.25 16.84
CA ASP A 47 -10.05 -3.86 17.92
C ASP A 47 -9.33 -3.37 19.17
N LYS A 48 -8.15 -3.93 19.46
CA LYS A 48 -7.27 -3.44 20.53
C LYS A 48 -6.68 -2.07 20.24
N MET A 49 -6.52 -1.70 18.95
CA MET A 49 -5.99 -0.42 18.48
C MET A 49 -7.08 0.58 18.10
N LYS A 50 -8.35 0.28 18.37
CA LYS A 50 -9.48 1.08 17.92
C LYS A 50 -9.38 2.55 18.34
N GLY A 51 -9.41 3.43 17.35
CA GLY A 51 -9.30 4.88 17.55
C GLY A 51 -7.87 5.41 17.65
N GLU A 52 -6.85 4.57 17.53
CA GLU A 52 -5.44 4.96 17.57
C GLU A 52 -4.76 4.65 16.22
N THR A 53 -3.79 5.48 15.83
CA THR A 53 -2.85 5.10 14.79
C THR A 53 -1.88 4.06 15.36
N PHE A 54 -1.50 3.08 14.55
CA PHE A 54 -0.62 2.02 14.97
C PHE A 54 0.46 1.73 13.94
N VAL A 55 1.49 1.03 14.35
CA VAL A 55 2.57 0.55 13.50
C VAL A 55 2.70 -0.96 13.62
N ILE A 56 3.20 -1.59 12.58
CA ILE A 56 3.64 -2.99 12.61
C ILE A 56 5.15 -2.98 12.51
N SER A 57 5.83 -3.65 13.43
CA SER A 57 7.29 -3.80 13.40
C SER A 57 7.69 -5.26 13.43
N ASP A 58 8.79 -5.56 12.75
CA ASP A 58 9.42 -6.87 12.76
C ASP A 58 10.21 -7.12 14.06
N ASN A 59 10.90 -8.26 14.14
CA ASN A 59 11.71 -8.65 15.29
C ASN A 59 12.96 -7.79 15.49
N THR A 60 13.34 -6.95 14.51
CA THR A 60 14.43 -5.97 14.64
C THR A 60 13.94 -4.61 15.15
N GLY A 61 12.63 -4.41 15.23
CA GLY A 61 11.98 -3.15 15.55
C GLY A 61 11.75 -2.24 14.34
N SER A 62 12.09 -2.70 13.13
CA SER A 62 11.85 -1.95 11.90
C SER A 62 10.37 -1.99 11.54
N GLN A 63 9.80 -0.83 11.18
CA GLN A 63 8.42 -0.80 10.71
C GLN A 63 8.28 -1.49 9.35
N VAL A 64 7.15 -2.18 9.16
CA VAL A 64 6.77 -2.76 7.88
C VAL A 64 5.52 -2.07 7.34
N PRO A 65 5.40 -1.89 6.01
CA PRO A 65 4.21 -1.32 5.42
C PRO A 65 3.01 -2.24 5.65
N TYR A 66 1.84 -1.67 5.88
CA TYR A 66 0.61 -2.43 6.01
C TYR A 66 -0.57 -1.68 5.39
N GLN A 67 -1.65 -2.39 5.16
CA GLN A 67 -2.92 -1.82 4.74
C GLN A 67 -4.05 -2.42 5.59
N VAL A 68 -4.97 -1.56 6.02
CA VAL A 68 -6.26 -2.01 6.54
C VAL A 68 -7.22 -2.11 5.36
N THR A 69 -7.78 -3.28 5.16
CA THR A 69 -8.72 -3.55 4.07
C THR A 69 -10.13 -3.07 4.41
N TYR A 70 -11.00 -2.91 3.41
CA TYR A 70 -12.38 -2.45 3.61
C TYR A 70 -13.24 -3.44 4.43
N ASP A 71 -12.83 -4.72 4.52
CA ASP A 71 -13.43 -5.76 5.37
C ASP A 71 -12.75 -5.89 6.74
N ASN A 72 -12.01 -4.84 7.15
CA ASN A 72 -11.34 -4.71 8.45
C ASN A 72 -10.32 -5.81 8.76
N LYS A 73 -9.56 -6.22 7.77
CA LYS A 73 -8.37 -7.04 7.97
C LYS A 73 -7.12 -6.17 7.84
N ILE A 74 -6.02 -6.64 8.39
CA ILE A 74 -4.69 -6.04 8.17
C ILE A 74 -3.93 -6.97 7.25
N ILE A 75 -3.39 -6.43 6.16
CA ILE A 75 -2.47 -7.14 5.28
C ILE A 75 -1.10 -6.47 5.31
N PHE A 76 -0.03 -7.27 5.35
CA PHE A 76 1.34 -6.79 5.33
C PHE A 76 2.30 -7.86 4.79
N PRO A 77 3.45 -7.45 4.21
CA PRO A 77 4.44 -8.39 3.70
C PRO A 77 5.22 -9.06 4.84
N VAL A 78 5.46 -10.36 4.71
CA VAL A 78 6.27 -11.14 5.65
C VAL A 78 7.35 -11.92 4.91
N SER A 79 8.48 -12.14 5.58
CA SER A 79 9.53 -13.03 5.11
C SER A 79 9.88 -14.01 6.21
N VAL A 80 9.73 -15.32 5.95
CA VAL A 80 9.96 -16.39 6.92
C VAL A 80 10.72 -17.51 6.24
N LYS A 81 11.87 -17.89 6.81
CA LYS A 81 12.68 -19.00 6.28
C LYS A 81 11.97 -20.34 6.45
N ALA A 82 12.43 -21.32 5.69
CA ALA A 82 11.92 -22.69 5.75
C ALA A 82 12.00 -23.25 7.18
N GLY A 83 10.88 -23.73 7.69
CA GLY A 83 10.77 -24.32 9.04
C GLY A 83 10.88 -23.33 10.20
N GLU A 84 10.96 -22.02 9.94
CA GLU A 84 11.11 -20.98 10.98
C GLU A 84 9.81 -20.27 11.31
N ASN A 85 9.87 -19.49 12.40
CA ASN A 85 8.83 -18.57 12.84
C ASN A 85 9.42 -17.16 12.92
N VAL A 86 8.58 -16.16 12.66
CA VAL A 86 8.90 -14.75 12.88
C VAL A 86 7.78 -14.08 13.68
N THR A 87 8.13 -13.18 14.58
CA THR A 87 7.15 -12.44 15.38
C THR A 87 7.14 -10.98 14.95
N TYR A 88 5.94 -10.47 14.72
CA TYR A 88 5.65 -9.05 14.47
C TYR A 88 4.91 -8.46 15.66
N LYS A 89 5.08 -7.15 15.88
CA LYS A 89 4.41 -6.39 16.93
C LYS A 89 3.54 -5.33 16.32
N ILE A 90 2.29 -5.26 16.76
CA ILE A 90 1.38 -4.14 16.47
C ILE A 90 1.29 -3.31 17.74
N ALA A 91 1.60 -2.03 17.65
CA ALA A 91 1.58 -1.11 18.78
C ALA A 91 1.07 0.27 18.35
N PRO A 92 0.53 1.09 19.26
CA PRO A 92 0.26 2.49 18.97
C PRO A 92 1.53 3.19 18.47
N GLY A 93 1.40 4.01 17.43
CA GLY A 93 2.53 4.72 16.87
C GLY A 93 2.19 5.45 15.58
N THR A 94 3.15 6.22 15.09
CA THR A 94 3.03 6.93 13.82
C THR A 94 3.69 6.12 12.71
N PRO A 95 2.95 5.69 11.67
CA PRO A 95 3.52 4.97 10.55
C PRO A 95 4.56 5.81 9.79
N GLU A 96 5.64 5.17 9.39
CA GLU A 96 6.61 5.76 8.47
C GLU A 96 6.00 5.94 7.07
N ALA A 97 6.55 6.88 6.30
CA ALA A 97 6.22 7.05 4.91
C ALA A 97 6.97 6.01 4.06
N PHE A 98 6.27 4.98 3.61
CA PHE A 98 6.84 3.99 2.69
C PHE A 98 6.72 4.44 1.24
N LYS A 99 7.70 4.05 0.41
CA LYS A 99 7.62 4.26 -1.03
C LYS A 99 6.45 3.47 -1.62
N THR A 100 5.56 4.15 -2.31
CA THR A 100 4.47 3.49 -3.05
C THR A 100 5.07 2.72 -4.23
N ILE A 101 4.79 1.43 -4.31
CA ILE A 101 5.23 0.53 -5.40
C ILE A 101 4.08 -0.14 -6.13
N ALA A 102 2.90 -0.16 -5.52
CA ALA A 102 1.68 -0.68 -6.13
C ALA A 102 0.54 0.31 -5.91
N CYS A 103 -0.24 0.54 -6.94
CA CYS A 103 -1.41 1.41 -6.86
C CYS A 103 -2.46 1.00 -7.89
N GLY A 104 -3.67 1.50 -7.72
CA GLY A 104 -4.75 1.32 -8.68
C GLY A 104 -5.85 2.33 -8.41
N LYS A 105 -6.52 2.76 -9.47
CA LYS A 105 -7.68 3.63 -9.38
C LYS A 105 -8.56 3.54 -10.62
N GLN A 106 -9.76 4.08 -10.51
CA GLN A 106 -10.63 4.35 -11.65
C GLN A 106 -10.29 5.71 -12.27
N TYR A 107 -10.40 5.80 -13.59
CA TYR A 107 -10.18 6.98 -14.41
C TYR A 107 -11.47 7.36 -15.15
N PRO A 108 -12.43 8.07 -14.49
CA PRO A 108 -13.66 8.50 -15.14
C PRO A 108 -13.40 9.37 -16.36
N GLU A 109 -12.35 10.18 -16.34
CA GLU A 109 -11.89 11.03 -17.44
C GLU A 109 -11.46 10.25 -18.69
N ARG A 110 -11.19 8.95 -18.57
CA ARG A 110 -10.85 8.03 -19.66
C ARG A 110 -11.92 6.93 -19.77
N VAL A 111 -13.18 7.34 -19.90
CA VAL A 111 -14.39 6.50 -20.09
C VAL A 111 -14.49 5.36 -19.08
N ASP A 112 -14.25 5.68 -17.80
CA ASP A 112 -14.33 4.79 -16.64
C ASP A 112 -13.33 3.63 -16.64
N ASP A 113 -12.18 3.76 -17.29
CA ASP A 113 -11.13 2.78 -17.19
C ASP A 113 -10.75 2.55 -15.70
N VAL A 114 -10.40 1.30 -15.38
CA VAL A 114 -9.74 0.95 -14.12
C VAL A 114 -8.35 0.43 -14.45
N ALA A 115 -7.33 1.04 -13.88
CA ALA A 115 -5.96 0.61 -14.07
C ALA A 115 -5.25 0.42 -12.72
N TRP A 116 -4.33 -0.54 -12.68
CA TRP A 116 -3.52 -0.85 -11.52
C TRP A 116 -2.13 -1.31 -11.94
N GLU A 117 -1.16 -1.12 -11.06
CA GLU A 117 0.23 -1.46 -11.33
C GLU A 117 0.98 -1.85 -10.07
N ASN A 118 2.06 -2.59 -10.26
CA ASN A 118 3.12 -2.77 -9.28
C ASN A 118 4.47 -2.33 -9.89
N ASP A 119 5.58 -2.71 -9.28
CA ASP A 119 6.93 -2.37 -9.74
C ASP A 119 7.37 -3.05 -11.05
N ARG A 120 6.57 -3.95 -11.62
CA ARG A 120 6.92 -4.76 -12.79
C ARG A 120 5.92 -4.73 -13.92
N ILE A 121 4.64 -4.63 -13.61
CA ILE A 121 3.56 -4.82 -14.56
C ILE A 121 2.42 -3.86 -14.24
N ALA A 122 1.72 -3.41 -15.27
CA ALA A 122 0.50 -2.65 -15.13
C ALA A 122 -0.62 -3.30 -15.97
N PHE A 123 -1.84 -3.06 -15.54
CA PHE A 123 -3.05 -3.56 -16.17
C PHE A 123 -4.06 -2.45 -16.32
N ARG A 124 -4.93 -2.60 -17.33
CA ARG A 124 -6.11 -1.77 -17.53
C ARG A 124 -7.29 -2.64 -17.93
N THR A 125 -8.44 -2.37 -17.36
CA THR A 125 -9.72 -2.86 -17.86
C THR A 125 -10.63 -1.68 -18.21
N TYR A 126 -11.47 -1.88 -19.21
CA TYR A 126 -12.33 -0.84 -19.75
C TYR A 126 -13.63 -0.76 -18.96
N GLY A 127 -14.09 0.47 -18.73
CA GLY A 127 -15.30 0.74 -17.97
C GLY A 127 -16.59 0.72 -18.79
N PRO A 128 -17.73 0.79 -18.11
CA PRO A 128 -19.04 0.79 -18.76
C PRO A 128 -19.29 1.99 -19.67
N ALA A 129 -18.64 3.14 -19.39
CA ALA A 129 -18.76 4.31 -20.23
C ALA A 129 -18.18 4.08 -21.63
N LEU A 130 -17.10 3.31 -21.78
CA LEU A 130 -16.60 2.93 -23.10
C LEU A 130 -17.57 2.01 -23.83
N GLN A 131 -18.18 1.05 -23.15
CA GLN A 131 -19.17 0.15 -23.74
C GLN A 131 -20.42 0.92 -24.22
N ALA A 132 -20.81 1.98 -23.54
CA ALA A 132 -21.92 2.85 -23.92
C ALA A 132 -21.68 3.60 -25.25
N THR A 133 -20.42 3.75 -25.70
CA THR A 133 -20.12 4.30 -27.03
C THR A 133 -20.35 3.33 -28.18
N GLY A 134 -20.66 2.06 -27.89
CA GLY A 134 -20.79 0.98 -28.85
C GLY A 134 -19.46 0.24 -29.13
N GLU A 135 -18.37 0.65 -28.51
CA GLU A 135 -17.07 -0.02 -28.61
C GLU A 135 -17.09 -1.33 -27.83
N LYS A 136 -16.64 -2.39 -28.47
CA LYS A 136 -16.59 -3.76 -27.89
C LYS A 136 -15.19 -4.08 -27.41
N ALA A 137 -14.68 -3.28 -26.50
CA ALA A 137 -13.40 -3.55 -25.84
C ALA A 137 -13.65 -4.40 -24.59
N TYR A 138 -13.38 -5.70 -24.70
CA TYR A 138 -13.47 -6.66 -23.60
C TYR A 138 -12.08 -7.17 -23.26
N GLY A 139 -11.83 -7.39 -21.97
CA GLY A 139 -10.58 -7.95 -21.51
C GLY A 139 -9.73 -6.95 -20.73
N CYS A 140 -8.44 -7.22 -20.72
CA CYS A 140 -7.46 -6.46 -19.92
C CYS A 140 -6.21 -6.20 -20.76
N ASP A 141 -5.79 -4.94 -20.81
CA ASP A 141 -4.49 -4.59 -21.32
C ASP A 141 -3.42 -4.92 -20.29
N ILE A 142 -2.24 -5.32 -20.76
CA ILE A 142 -1.11 -5.67 -19.91
C ILE A 142 0.12 -4.90 -20.43
N TRP A 143 0.80 -4.19 -19.52
CA TRP A 143 2.04 -3.49 -19.82
C TRP A 143 3.16 -4.00 -18.93
N VAL A 144 4.24 -4.47 -19.53
CA VAL A 144 5.48 -4.75 -18.82
C VAL A 144 6.20 -3.42 -18.58
N LYS A 145 6.59 -3.18 -17.35
CA LYS A 145 7.27 -1.94 -16.95
C LYS A 145 8.79 -2.09 -17.04
N CYS A 146 9.45 -1.04 -17.48
CA CYS A 146 10.91 -0.91 -17.42
C CYS A 146 11.40 -0.03 -16.25
N VAL A 147 10.47 0.44 -15.41
CA VAL A 147 10.72 1.25 -14.20
C VAL A 147 9.94 0.71 -13.04
N SER A 148 10.45 0.86 -11.84
CA SER A 148 9.80 0.36 -10.61
C SER A 148 8.77 1.33 -10.00
N GLU A 149 8.84 2.61 -10.40
CA GLU A 149 7.93 3.64 -9.91
C GLU A 149 6.55 3.50 -10.54
N PRO A 150 5.46 3.89 -9.82
CA PRO A 150 4.14 4.04 -10.41
C PRO A 150 4.15 5.06 -11.55
N ILE A 151 3.68 4.66 -12.74
CA ILE A 151 3.70 5.48 -13.96
C ILE A 151 2.33 5.59 -14.67
N VAL A 152 1.38 4.75 -14.30
CA VAL A 152 0.08 4.70 -15.00
C VAL A 152 -0.65 6.03 -14.95
N ASP A 153 -0.66 6.69 -13.80
CA ASP A 153 -1.31 8.01 -13.64
C ASP A 153 -0.67 9.09 -14.53
N MET A 154 0.66 9.07 -14.65
CA MET A 154 1.39 9.96 -15.55
C MET A 154 1.05 9.66 -17.03
N ARG A 155 0.98 8.38 -17.40
CA ARG A 155 0.63 7.98 -18.77
C ARG A 155 -0.78 8.42 -19.15
N TYR A 156 -1.78 8.26 -18.26
CA TYR A 156 -3.12 8.78 -18.51
C TYR A 156 -3.14 10.30 -18.69
N LYS A 157 -2.42 11.04 -17.87
CA LYS A 157 -2.29 12.49 -18.02
C LYS A 157 -1.70 12.87 -19.40
N THR A 158 -0.67 12.15 -19.82
CA THR A 158 -0.04 12.35 -21.15
C THR A 158 -1.00 11.98 -22.28
N GLU A 159 -1.69 10.85 -22.18
CA GLU A 159 -2.66 10.40 -23.20
C GLU A 159 -3.84 11.37 -23.34
N LEU A 160 -4.28 11.96 -22.23
CA LEU A 160 -5.43 12.88 -22.21
C LEU A 160 -5.05 14.32 -22.56
N ASP A 161 -3.76 14.67 -22.52
CA ASP A 161 -3.30 16.01 -22.85
C ASP A 161 -3.54 16.32 -24.33
N PRO A 162 -4.28 17.39 -24.69
CA PRO A 162 -4.64 17.71 -26.07
C PRO A 162 -3.43 17.99 -26.98
N GLU A 163 -2.39 18.63 -26.45
CA GLU A 163 -1.18 18.95 -27.22
C GLU A 163 -0.39 17.67 -27.53
N THR A 164 -0.23 16.79 -26.54
CA THR A 164 0.42 15.49 -26.70
C THR A 164 -0.34 14.62 -27.70
N ARG A 165 -1.67 14.59 -27.62
CA ARG A 165 -2.52 13.85 -28.59
C ARG A 165 -2.35 14.38 -30.01
N ALA A 166 -2.33 15.69 -30.20
CA ALA A 166 -2.12 16.30 -31.52
C ALA A 166 -0.73 15.94 -32.06
N LYS A 167 0.29 16.01 -31.22
CA LYS A 167 1.68 15.64 -31.58
C LYS A 167 1.81 14.15 -31.96
N ILE A 168 1.20 13.26 -31.19
CA ILE A 168 1.17 11.82 -31.51
C ILE A 168 0.46 11.58 -32.84
N ALA A 169 -0.67 12.26 -33.09
CA ALA A 169 -1.42 12.14 -34.34
C ALA A 169 -0.59 12.58 -35.55
N GLU A 170 0.21 13.62 -35.43
CA GLU A 170 1.11 14.08 -36.48
C GLU A 170 2.29 13.12 -36.67
N LEU A 171 2.92 12.68 -35.59
CA LEU A 171 4.01 11.72 -35.64
C LEU A 171 3.58 10.37 -36.25
N ARG A 172 2.36 9.92 -36.03
CA ARG A 172 1.85 8.69 -36.69
C ARG A 172 1.90 8.76 -38.21
N LYS A 173 1.85 9.95 -38.79
CA LYS A 173 1.94 10.15 -40.25
C LYS A 173 3.38 10.28 -40.73
N THR A 174 4.24 10.89 -39.95
CA THR A 174 5.61 11.30 -40.34
C THR A 174 6.68 10.36 -39.78
N ASP A 175 6.55 9.91 -38.53
CA ASP A 175 7.45 9.00 -37.83
C ASP A 175 6.68 8.07 -36.89
N PRO A 176 6.14 6.95 -37.40
CA PRO A 176 5.34 6.02 -36.57
C PRO A 176 6.10 5.46 -35.36
N LYS A 177 7.44 5.34 -35.46
CA LYS A 177 8.28 4.84 -34.37
C LYS A 177 8.37 5.84 -33.22
N ALA A 178 8.58 7.12 -33.53
CA ALA A 178 8.58 8.19 -32.55
C ALA A 178 7.17 8.36 -31.90
N ALA A 179 6.11 8.19 -32.69
CA ALA A 179 4.75 8.22 -32.18
C ALA A 179 4.52 7.11 -31.12
N GLN A 180 5.02 5.90 -31.37
CA GLN A 180 4.90 4.77 -30.45
C GLN A 180 5.69 4.96 -29.13
N GLN A 181 6.81 5.70 -29.19
CA GLN A 181 7.62 6.02 -28.01
C GLN A 181 6.97 7.10 -27.14
N LEU A 182 6.17 7.97 -27.73
CA LEU A 182 5.48 9.05 -27.02
C LEU A 182 4.12 8.65 -26.49
N ALA A 183 3.47 7.64 -27.10
CA ALA A 183 2.19 7.10 -26.68
C ALA A 183 2.32 6.04 -25.57
#